data_f99c79ea1d3a1108b1018b3b684ca92b
#
_entry.id   f99c79ea1d3a1108b1018b3b684ca92b
#
_cell.length_a   1.000
_cell.length_b   1.000
_cell.length_c   1.000
_cell.angle_alpha   90.00
_cell.angle_beta   90.00
_cell.angle_gamma   90.00
#
_symmetry.space_group_name_H-M   'P 1'
#
loop_
_entity.id
_entity.type
_entity.pdbx_description
1 polymer ?
#
loop_
_entity_poly.entity_id
_entity_poly.type
_entity_poly.pdbx_seq_one_letter_code
_entity_poly.pdbx_strand_id
1 'polypeptide(L)'
;MSFRIEEKIVVTKQELFRLRERLLQQGMSELFPGRVIRSMYFDSRTNGMFVDSEEGSLPRKKIRIRSYGGSTSLASLEMKVSSVEGRFKTAKNLSNEDRERLIKNGFVDSRYGLCDPKVEVSYTRKYYQFSGIRVTLDSDIRYRKHETMIESLESLNVVEIKALAETPTDFLISLVAEPRRRFSKFSRAIIQTGIAM
;
A
#
# COMPACT_ATOMS: atom_id res chain seq x y z
N MET A 1 -13.78 16.70 9.40
CA MET A 1 -12.87 15.55 9.09
C MET A 1 -13.58 14.30 9.57
N SER A 2 -13.84 13.33 8.71
CA SER A 2 -14.38 12.05 9.19
C SER A 2 -13.23 11.14 9.56
N PHE A 3 -13.16 10.72 10.80
CA PHE A 3 -12.25 9.67 11.23
C PHE A 3 -12.63 8.36 10.54
N ARG A 4 -11.65 7.61 10.06
CA ARG A 4 -11.85 6.33 9.38
C ARG A 4 -11.02 5.25 10.04
N ILE A 5 -11.65 4.11 10.23
CA ILE A 5 -10.98 2.88 10.62
C ILE A 5 -10.38 2.25 9.35
N GLU A 6 -9.12 1.87 9.39
CA GLU A 6 -8.44 1.12 8.33
C GLU A 6 -7.86 -0.16 8.93
N GLU A 7 -8.42 -1.29 8.53
CA GLU A 7 -7.97 -2.62 8.92
C GLU A 7 -7.30 -3.32 7.75
N LYS A 8 -6.19 -4.02 8.03
CA LYS A 8 -5.50 -4.84 7.05
C LYS A 8 -5.35 -6.24 7.57
N ILE A 9 -5.74 -7.17 6.74
CA ILE A 9 -5.71 -8.59 7.02
C ILE A 9 -4.89 -9.26 5.93
N VAL A 10 -4.01 -10.14 6.34
CA VAL A 10 -3.12 -10.88 5.44
C VAL A 10 -3.64 -12.29 5.33
N VAL A 11 -3.85 -12.73 4.09
CA VAL A 11 -4.51 -14.00 3.79
C VAL A 11 -3.77 -14.76 2.68
N THR A 12 -3.88 -16.08 2.70
CA THR A 12 -3.48 -16.93 1.59
C THR A 12 -4.42 -16.75 0.39
N LYS A 13 -4.05 -17.27 -0.78
CA LYS A 13 -4.91 -17.23 -1.97
C LYS A 13 -6.24 -17.95 -1.74
N GLN A 14 -6.21 -19.06 -1.01
CA GLN A 14 -7.40 -19.85 -0.71
C GLN A 14 -8.34 -19.12 0.26
N GLU A 15 -7.79 -18.51 1.31
CA GLU A 15 -8.56 -17.69 2.26
C GLU A 15 -9.17 -16.46 1.58
N LEU A 16 -8.41 -15.79 0.71
CA LEU A 16 -8.92 -14.66 -0.07
C LEU A 16 -10.12 -15.06 -0.94
N PHE A 17 -10.02 -16.22 -1.61
CA PHE A 17 -11.12 -16.73 -2.43
C PHE A 17 -12.36 -17.02 -1.58
N ARG A 18 -12.21 -17.77 -0.49
CA ARG A 18 -13.33 -18.10 0.42
C ARG A 18 -13.98 -16.85 1.02
N LEU A 19 -13.17 -15.91 1.48
CA LEU A 19 -13.66 -14.65 2.02
C LEU A 19 -14.46 -13.87 0.98
N ARG A 20 -13.91 -13.73 -0.22
CA ARG A 20 -14.58 -13.02 -1.32
C ARG A 20 -15.94 -13.66 -1.64
N GLU A 21 -15.99 -14.97 -1.84
CA GLU A 21 -17.25 -15.68 -2.15
C GLU A 21 -18.28 -15.52 -1.04
N ARG A 22 -17.86 -15.67 0.23
CA ARG A 22 -18.75 -15.47 1.38
C ARG A 22 -19.33 -14.05 1.42
N LEU A 23 -18.51 -13.02 1.25
CA LEU A 23 -18.98 -11.64 1.27
C LEU A 23 -19.87 -11.31 0.08
N LEU A 24 -19.60 -11.86 -1.11
CA LEU A 24 -20.50 -11.72 -2.27
C LEU A 24 -21.87 -12.33 -2.01
N GLN A 25 -21.94 -13.51 -1.41
CA GLN A 25 -23.21 -14.14 -1.02
C GLN A 25 -23.97 -13.34 0.03
N GLN A 26 -23.28 -12.54 0.85
CA GLN A 26 -23.86 -11.63 1.85
C GLN A 26 -24.23 -10.25 1.30
N GLY A 27 -24.06 -10.01 -0.01
CA GLY A 27 -24.43 -8.76 -0.66
C GLY A 27 -23.30 -7.77 -0.92
N MET A 28 -22.03 -8.20 -0.79
CA MET A 28 -20.90 -7.38 -1.26
C MET A 28 -20.98 -7.20 -2.78
N SER A 29 -20.81 -5.99 -3.26
CA SER A 29 -20.84 -5.66 -4.68
C SER A 29 -19.56 -4.98 -5.16
N GLU A 30 -19.26 -5.12 -6.44
CA GLU A 30 -18.10 -4.45 -7.04
C GLU A 30 -18.35 -2.95 -7.09
N LEU A 31 -17.39 -2.16 -6.61
CA LEU A 31 -17.47 -0.70 -6.57
C LEU A 31 -16.82 -0.07 -7.81
N PHE A 32 -15.70 -0.63 -8.26
CA PHE A 32 -14.95 -0.21 -9.45
C PHE A 32 -14.28 -1.42 -10.09
N PRO A 33 -14.02 -1.39 -11.41
CA PRO A 33 -13.21 -2.40 -12.07
C PRO A 33 -11.84 -2.58 -11.41
N GLY A 34 -11.38 -3.82 -11.36
CA GLY A 34 -10.05 -4.14 -10.84
C GLY A 34 -8.95 -3.41 -11.62
N ARG A 35 -7.88 -3.01 -10.92
CA ARG A 35 -6.77 -2.26 -11.52
C ARG A 35 -5.42 -2.82 -11.07
N VAL A 36 -4.47 -2.80 -11.98
CA VAL A 36 -3.07 -2.98 -11.63
C VAL A 36 -2.57 -1.66 -11.04
N ILE A 37 -1.93 -1.74 -9.88
CA ILE A 37 -1.31 -0.60 -9.20
C ILE A 37 0.19 -0.84 -9.17
N ARG A 38 0.96 0.17 -9.59
CA ARG A 38 2.42 0.19 -9.46
C ARG A 38 2.83 1.33 -8.56
N SER A 39 3.79 1.08 -7.69
CA SER A 39 4.30 2.08 -6.74
C SER A 39 5.81 1.97 -6.64
N MET A 40 6.53 3.01 -7.11
CA MET A 40 7.95 3.17 -6.87
C MET A 40 8.14 3.87 -5.53
N TYR A 41 8.75 3.20 -4.56
CA TYR A 41 9.04 3.75 -3.24
C TYR A 41 10.45 4.34 -3.19
N PHE A 42 10.54 5.45 -2.48
CA PHE A 42 11.78 6.18 -2.21
C PHE A 42 12.20 6.00 -0.76
N ASP A 43 13.50 5.97 -0.53
CA ASP A 43 14.07 6.01 0.82
C ASP A 43 15.46 6.65 0.77
N SER A 44 15.95 7.09 1.93
CA SER A 44 17.31 7.58 2.09
C SER A 44 18.34 6.50 1.78
N ARG A 45 19.59 6.89 1.62
CA ARG A 45 20.68 5.94 1.37
C ARG A 45 20.79 4.87 2.46
N THR A 46 20.51 5.24 3.70
CA THR A 46 20.56 4.36 4.88
C THR A 46 19.24 3.65 5.16
N ASN A 47 18.25 3.71 4.27
CA ASN A 47 16.91 3.15 4.44
C ASN A 47 16.18 3.65 5.70
N GLY A 48 16.31 4.93 6.03
CA GLY A 48 15.78 5.51 7.26
C GLY A 48 14.25 5.43 7.40
N MET A 49 13.49 5.57 6.28
CA MET A 49 12.04 5.41 6.31
C MET A 49 11.63 3.95 6.55
N PHE A 50 12.41 2.99 6.05
CA PHE A 50 12.21 1.57 6.31
C PHE A 50 12.47 1.27 7.79
N VAL A 51 13.60 1.72 8.34
CA VAL A 51 13.97 1.53 9.76
C VAL A 51 12.89 2.11 10.66
N ASP A 52 12.53 3.39 10.51
CA ASP A 52 11.45 4.03 11.28
C ASP A 52 10.11 3.27 11.14
N SER A 53 9.84 2.68 9.97
CA SER A 53 8.63 1.89 9.76
C SER A 53 8.67 0.58 10.54
N GLU A 54 9.80 -0.12 10.61
CA GLU A 54 9.92 -1.40 11.32
C GLU A 54 9.94 -1.22 12.82
N GLU A 55 10.69 -0.23 13.32
CA GLU A 55 10.75 0.11 14.73
C GLU A 55 9.45 0.73 15.27
N GLY A 56 8.57 1.23 14.37
CA GLY A 56 7.36 1.93 14.80
C GLY A 56 7.58 3.36 15.24
N SER A 57 8.78 3.91 14.98
CA SER A 57 9.16 5.29 15.33
C SER A 57 8.20 6.33 14.76
N LEU A 58 8.00 7.43 15.48
CA LEU A 58 7.16 8.56 15.07
C LEU A 58 7.95 9.88 15.19
N PRO A 59 7.73 10.83 14.27
CA PRO A 59 6.97 10.71 13.03
C PRO A 59 7.73 9.88 12.00
N ARG A 60 7.03 9.11 11.18
CA ARG A 60 7.62 8.35 10.06
C ARG A 60 6.91 8.66 8.76
N LYS A 61 7.64 8.54 7.65
CA LYS A 61 7.12 8.83 6.31
C LYS A 61 7.21 7.62 5.39
N LYS A 62 6.40 7.64 4.34
CA LYS A 62 6.54 6.79 3.14
C LYS A 62 6.31 7.67 1.93
N ILE A 63 7.26 7.67 1.01
CA ILE A 63 7.21 8.46 -0.22
C ILE A 63 7.18 7.49 -1.39
N ARG A 64 6.27 7.73 -2.33
CA ARG A 64 6.17 6.90 -3.53
C ARG A 64 5.59 7.66 -4.71
N ILE A 65 5.99 7.27 -5.90
CA ILE A 65 5.27 7.56 -7.13
C ILE A 65 4.32 6.39 -7.39
N ARG A 66 3.04 6.68 -7.59
CA ARG A 66 2.02 5.67 -7.86
C ARG A 66 1.38 5.90 -9.22
N SER A 67 1.20 4.81 -9.98
CA SER A 67 0.43 4.78 -11.23
C SER A 67 -0.67 3.73 -11.18
N TYR A 68 -1.71 3.92 -11.99
CA TYR A 68 -2.89 3.06 -12.10
C TYR A 68 -3.04 2.55 -13.53
N GLY A 69 -3.31 1.24 -13.68
CA GLY A 69 -3.42 0.60 -14.99
C GLY A 69 -2.08 0.48 -15.70
N GLY A 70 -2.12 0.29 -17.02
CA GLY A 70 -0.94 0.19 -17.88
C GLY A 70 -0.36 1.54 -18.31
N SER A 71 -1.07 2.65 -18.03
CA SER A 71 -0.65 3.99 -18.46
C SER A 71 0.28 4.63 -17.43
N THR A 72 1.40 5.16 -17.90
CA THR A 72 2.33 5.97 -17.11
C THR A 72 1.88 7.42 -16.99
N SER A 73 0.89 7.83 -17.77
CA SER A 73 0.41 9.22 -17.84
C SER A 73 -0.35 9.69 -16.59
N LEU A 74 -0.86 8.77 -15.77
CA LEU A 74 -1.60 9.09 -14.54
C LEU A 74 -0.79 8.70 -13.31
N ALA A 75 0.38 9.30 -13.14
CA ALA A 75 1.21 9.10 -11.97
C ALA A 75 0.99 10.20 -10.92
N SER A 76 1.10 9.85 -9.65
CA SER A 76 1.07 10.79 -8.54
C SER A 76 2.20 10.56 -7.56
N LEU A 77 2.84 11.63 -7.09
CA LEU A 77 3.71 11.59 -5.92
C LEU A 77 2.83 11.57 -4.68
N GLU A 78 2.93 10.51 -3.91
CA GLU A 78 2.21 10.34 -2.65
C GLU A 78 3.18 10.31 -1.48
N MET A 79 2.90 11.14 -0.48
CA MET A 79 3.60 11.09 0.81
C MET A 79 2.59 10.73 1.91
N LYS A 80 2.92 9.73 2.71
CA LYS A 80 2.15 9.38 3.90
C LYS A 80 3.01 9.59 5.14
N VAL A 81 2.52 10.43 6.04
CA VAL A 81 3.14 10.71 7.32
C VAL A 81 2.29 10.07 8.42
N SER A 82 2.94 9.38 9.35
CA SER A 82 2.31 8.93 10.61
C SER A 82 3.02 9.64 11.74
N SER A 83 2.26 10.33 12.57
CA SER A 83 2.75 11.05 13.76
C SER A 83 1.88 10.73 14.97
N VAL A 84 2.18 11.31 16.11
CA VAL A 84 1.39 11.17 17.35
C VAL A 84 -0.01 11.71 17.14
N GLU A 85 -0.14 12.82 16.37
CA GLU A 85 -1.43 13.50 16.10
C GLU A 85 -2.29 12.75 15.08
N GLY A 86 -1.71 11.76 14.36
CA GLY A 86 -2.46 10.99 13.40
C GLY A 86 -1.72 10.65 12.11
N ARG A 87 -2.51 10.37 11.07
CA ARG A 87 -2.00 9.97 9.75
C ARG A 87 -2.40 10.99 8.70
N PHE A 88 -1.41 11.55 8.03
CA PHE A 88 -1.58 12.54 6.97
C PHE A 88 -1.16 11.94 5.64
N LYS A 89 -1.89 12.29 4.59
CA LYS A 89 -1.56 11.90 3.23
C LYS A 89 -1.65 13.12 2.33
N THR A 90 -0.59 13.35 1.56
CA THR A 90 -0.58 14.28 0.42
C THR A 90 -0.43 13.51 -0.87
N ALA A 91 -1.01 14.04 -1.95
CA ALA A 91 -0.86 13.49 -3.30
C ALA A 91 -0.81 14.65 -4.29
N LYS A 92 0.18 14.61 -5.19
CA LYS A 92 0.37 15.58 -6.28
C LYS A 92 0.47 14.82 -7.60
N ASN A 93 -0.36 15.15 -8.58
CA ASN A 93 -0.23 14.60 -9.93
C ASN A 93 1.10 15.02 -10.54
N LEU A 94 1.73 14.12 -11.26
CA LEU A 94 3.01 14.32 -11.91
C LEU A 94 2.84 14.34 -13.42
N SER A 95 3.56 15.24 -14.10
CA SER A 95 3.86 15.09 -15.51
C SER A 95 4.85 13.94 -15.74
N ASN A 96 4.99 13.49 -16.97
CA ASN A 96 6.00 12.48 -17.30
C ASN A 96 7.42 13.00 -17.02
N GLU A 97 7.69 14.25 -17.34
CA GLU A 97 8.98 14.89 -17.08
C GLU A 97 9.31 14.96 -15.59
N ASP A 98 8.35 15.39 -14.76
CA ASP A 98 8.53 15.42 -13.30
C ASP A 98 8.76 14.01 -12.73
N ARG A 99 8.05 13.02 -13.25
CA ARG A 99 8.24 11.63 -12.84
C ARG A 99 9.63 11.13 -13.18
N GLU A 100 10.11 11.34 -14.42
CA GLU A 100 11.44 10.94 -14.86
C GLU A 100 12.53 11.65 -14.07
N ARG A 101 12.37 12.97 -13.83
CA ARG A 101 13.27 13.76 -13.00
C ARG A 101 13.38 13.20 -11.58
N LEU A 102 12.25 12.85 -10.95
CA LEU A 102 12.26 12.28 -9.60
C LEU A 102 12.90 10.89 -9.56
N ILE A 103 12.66 10.06 -10.57
CA ILE A 103 13.29 8.73 -10.65
C ILE A 103 14.80 8.85 -10.87
N LYS A 104 15.25 9.83 -11.66
CA LYS A 104 16.67 10.01 -11.95
C LYS A 104 17.43 10.70 -10.80
N ASN A 105 16.84 11.74 -10.20
CA ASN A 105 17.52 12.64 -9.28
C ASN A 105 17.11 12.44 -7.81
N GLY A 106 16.14 11.57 -7.53
CA GLY A 106 15.61 11.38 -6.20
C GLY A 106 14.65 12.50 -5.75
N PHE A 107 14.26 12.41 -4.49
CA PHE A 107 13.41 13.36 -3.79
C PHE A 107 14.11 13.85 -2.52
N VAL A 108 14.19 15.16 -2.30
CA VAL A 108 14.78 15.70 -1.07
C VAL A 108 13.70 15.86 -0.01
N ASP A 109 13.86 15.14 1.10
CA ASP A 109 13.01 15.22 2.29
C ASP A 109 13.74 15.93 3.43
N SER A 110 13.04 16.78 4.18
CA SER A 110 13.63 17.57 5.27
C SER A 110 14.19 16.74 6.42
N ARG A 111 13.68 15.51 6.63
CA ARG A 111 14.12 14.62 7.71
C ARG A 111 15.12 13.56 7.22
N TYR A 112 14.89 13.00 6.04
CA TYR A 112 15.66 11.87 5.54
C TYR A 112 16.73 12.26 4.50
N GLY A 113 16.81 13.54 4.14
CA GLY A 113 17.73 14.03 3.13
C GLY A 113 17.34 13.58 1.72
N LEU A 114 18.33 13.28 0.88
CA LEU A 114 18.10 12.76 -0.46
C LEU A 114 17.57 11.33 -0.37
N CYS A 115 16.40 11.12 -0.95
CA CYS A 115 15.73 9.83 -1.03
C CYS A 115 15.69 9.36 -2.48
N ASP A 116 16.33 8.24 -2.75
CA ASP A 116 16.42 7.62 -4.07
C ASP A 116 15.31 6.58 -4.26
N PRO A 117 14.92 6.27 -5.51
CA PRO A 117 14.02 5.16 -5.77
C PRO A 117 14.68 3.84 -5.33
N LYS A 118 13.99 3.03 -4.55
CA LYS A 118 14.52 1.79 -3.96
C LYS A 118 13.84 0.56 -4.54
N VAL A 119 12.52 0.50 -4.43
CA VAL A 119 11.75 -0.69 -4.81
C VAL A 119 10.45 -0.32 -5.50
N GLU A 120 10.11 -1.07 -6.53
CA GLU A 120 8.80 -1.06 -7.14
C GLU A 120 7.94 -2.17 -6.52
N VAL A 121 6.70 -1.82 -6.22
CA VAL A 121 5.67 -2.77 -5.79
C VAL A 121 4.54 -2.69 -6.79
N SER A 122 4.20 -3.81 -7.40
CA SER A 122 3.03 -3.94 -8.28
C SER A 122 2.04 -4.96 -7.71
N TYR A 123 0.76 -4.76 -7.94
CA TYR A 123 -0.30 -5.67 -7.49
C TYR A 123 -1.61 -5.37 -8.21
N THR A 124 -2.50 -6.36 -8.25
CA THR A 124 -3.88 -6.20 -8.71
C THR A 124 -4.77 -5.85 -7.53
N ARG A 125 -5.56 -4.77 -7.64
CA ARG A 125 -6.55 -4.38 -6.63
C ARG A 125 -7.96 -4.46 -7.18
N LYS A 126 -8.82 -5.22 -6.48
CA LYS A 126 -10.28 -5.23 -6.70
C LYS A 126 -10.95 -4.39 -5.62
N TYR A 127 -12.02 -3.72 -5.99
CA TYR A 127 -12.72 -2.76 -5.14
C TYR A 127 -14.16 -3.17 -4.93
N TYR A 128 -14.57 -3.26 -3.67
CA TYR A 128 -15.92 -3.65 -3.30
C TYR A 128 -16.50 -2.69 -2.28
N GLN A 129 -17.83 -2.66 -2.23
CA GLN A 129 -18.60 -2.05 -1.15
C GLN A 129 -19.44 -3.12 -0.47
N PHE A 130 -19.62 -3.00 0.84
CA PHE A 130 -20.38 -3.92 1.64
C PHE A 130 -20.89 -3.21 2.91
N SER A 131 -22.22 -3.10 3.09
CA SER A 131 -22.82 -2.50 4.30
C SER A 131 -22.20 -1.16 4.72
N GLY A 132 -22.00 -0.24 3.77
CA GLY A 132 -21.42 1.08 4.02
C GLY A 132 -19.90 1.14 4.16
N ILE A 133 -19.22 0.01 4.15
CA ILE A 133 -17.76 -0.06 4.18
C ILE A 133 -17.17 -0.31 2.80
N ARG A 134 -15.92 0.08 2.62
CA ARG A 134 -15.14 -0.26 1.43
C ARG A 134 -14.18 -1.40 1.75
N VAL A 135 -14.26 -2.46 0.94
CA VAL A 135 -13.35 -3.60 0.98
C VAL A 135 -12.48 -3.57 -0.27
N THR A 136 -11.17 -3.73 -0.13
CA THR A 136 -10.26 -3.92 -1.27
C THR A 136 -9.46 -5.19 -1.09
N LEU A 137 -9.31 -5.93 -2.20
CA LEU A 137 -8.55 -7.17 -2.26
C LEU A 137 -7.32 -6.95 -3.13
N ASP A 138 -6.12 -7.07 -2.54
CA ASP A 138 -4.85 -6.95 -3.24
C ASP A 138 -4.26 -8.34 -3.45
N SER A 139 -4.05 -8.73 -4.69
CA SER A 139 -3.45 -10.00 -5.12
C SER A 139 -2.30 -9.80 -6.08
N ASP A 140 -1.57 -10.86 -6.35
CA ASP A 140 -0.44 -10.89 -7.30
C ASP A 140 0.59 -9.81 -6.98
N ILE A 141 0.91 -9.67 -5.69
CA ILE A 141 1.83 -8.65 -5.20
C ILE A 141 3.24 -9.06 -5.60
N ARG A 142 3.94 -8.17 -6.30
CA ARG A 142 5.31 -8.37 -6.77
C ARG A 142 6.20 -7.25 -6.29
N TYR A 143 7.43 -7.58 -6.01
CA TYR A 143 8.48 -6.68 -5.56
C TYR A 143 9.65 -6.73 -6.51
N ARG A 144 10.17 -5.57 -6.89
CA ARG A 144 11.33 -5.44 -7.75
C ARG A 144 12.25 -4.34 -7.21
N LYS A 145 13.52 -4.65 -7.04
CA LYS A 145 14.53 -3.64 -6.71
C LYS A 145 14.67 -2.69 -7.89
N HIS A 146 14.84 -1.39 -7.63
CA HIS A 146 15.08 -0.40 -8.68
C HIS A 146 16.28 -0.80 -9.55
N GLU A 147 16.19 -0.55 -10.84
CA GLU A 147 17.22 -0.89 -11.85
C GLU A 147 17.54 -2.39 -12.00
N THR A 148 16.71 -3.27 -11.48
CA THR A 148 16.84 -4.71 -11.74
C THR A 148 15.62 -5.25 -12.48
N MET A 149 15.82 -6.40 -13.16
CA MET A 149 14.72 -7.13 -13.82
C MET A 149 14.19 -8.29 -12.97
N ILE A 150 14.81 -8.54 -11.81
CA ILE A 150 14.43 -9.65 -10.94
C ILE A 150 13.23 -9.25 -10.09
N GLU A 151 12.15 -10.02 -10.19
CA GLU A 151 10.94 -9.85 -9.39
C GLU A 151 10.82 -10.96 -8.35
N SER A 152 10.38 -10.59 -7.15
CA SER A 152 9.95 -11.50 -6.10
C SER A 152 8.43 -11.47 -6.00
N LEU A 153 7.79 -12.65 -5.98
CA LEU A 153 6.35 -12.80 -5.83
C LEU A 153 6.00 -12.99 -4.35
N GLU A 154 5.08 -12.19 -3.84
CA GLU A 154 4.50 -12.37 -2.50
C GLU A 154 3.49 -13.53 -2.52
N SER A 155 3.64 -14.47 -1.61
CA SER A 155 2.72 -15.61 -1.46
C SER A 155 1.39 -15.23 -0.81
N LEU A 156 1.36 -14.09 -0.12
CA LEU A 156 0.22 -13.60 0.64
C LEU A 156 -0.53 -12.50 -0.11
N ASN A 157 -1.81 -12.39 0.18
CA ASN A 157 -2.70 -11.36 -0.33
C ASN A 157 -3.13 -10.45 0.81
N VAL A 158 -3.67 -9.27 0.48
CA VAL A 158 -4.08 -8.30 1.50
C VAL A 158 -5.53 -7.90 1.29
N VAL A 159 -6.32 -8.04 2.33
CA VAL A 159 -7.65 -7.45 2.45
C VAL A 159 -7.54 -6.16 3.24
N GLU A 160 -8.03 -5.06 2.69
CA GLU A 160 -8.09 -3.77 3.38
C GLU A 160 -9.53 -3.34 3.52
N ILE A 161 -9.98 -3.16 4.76
CA ILE A 161 -11.32 -2.68 5.10
C ILE A 161 -11.19 -1.22 5.51
N LYS A 162 -12.02 -0.37 4.93
CA LYS A 162 -12.15 1.05 5.32
C LYS A 162 -13.57 1.34 5.72
N ALA A 163 -13.74 1.75 6.96
CA ALA A 163 -15.03 2.05 7.57
C ALA A 163 -15.01 3.45 8.21
N LEU A 164 -16.17 3.99 8.48
CA LEU A 164 -16.32 5.18 9.32
C LEU A 164 -15.99 4.83 10.77
N ALA A 165 -15.59 5.82 11.58
CA ALA A 165 -15.18 5.58 12.97
C ALA A 165 -16.32 5.04 13.85
N GLU A 166 -17.54 5.38 13.51
CA GLU A 166 -18.76 4.92 14.18
C GLU A 166 -19.16 3.47 13.82
N THR A 167 -18.47 2.82 12.89
CA THR A 167 -18.77 1.44 12.51
C THR A 167 -18.47 0.50 13.69
N PRO A 168 -19.44 -0.34 14.12
CA PRO A 168 -19.23 -1.25 15.24
C PRO A 168 -18.04 -2.18 15.02
N THR A 169 -17.17 -2.27 16.01
CA THR A 169 -15.96 -3.10 15.94
C THR A 169 -16.30 -4.58 15.76
N ASP A 170 -17.35 -5.06 16.43
CA ASP A 170 -17.78 -6.46 16.33
C ASP A 170 -18.23 -6.82 14.91
N PHE A 171 -18.87 -5.87 14.21
CA PHE A 171 -19.19 -6.05 12.81
C PHE A 171 -17.92 -6.20 11.96
N LEU A 172 -16.90 -5.36 12.19
CA LEU A 172 -15.62 -5.46 11.45
C LEU A 172 -14.88 -6.76 11.77
N ILE A 173 -14.96 -7.25 13.00
CA ILE A 173 -14.38 -8.53 13.42
C ILE A 173 -15.11 -9.69 12.76
N SER A 174 -16.44 -9.65 12.69
CA SER A 174 -17.24 -10.72 12.09
C SER A 174 -17.02 -10.90 10.59
N LEU A 175 -16.57 -9.84 9.90
CA LEU A 175 -16.31 -9.88 8.46
C LEU A 175 -15.12 -10.76 8.10
N VAL A 176 -14.11 -10.81 8.97
CA VAL A 176 -12.87 -11.53 8.69
C VAL A 176 -12.42 -12.26 9.95
N ALA A 177 -12.48 -13.58 9.87
CA ALA A 177 -12.08 -14.45 10.97
C ALA A 177 -10.55 -14.57 11.14
N GLU A 178 -9.80 -14.17 10.10
CA GLU A 178 -8.35 -14.31 10.07
C GLU A 178 -7.68 -13.27 10.98
N PRO A 179 -6.58 -13.65 11.64
CA PRO A 179 -5.90 -12.76 12.57
C PRO A 179 -5.33 -11.54 11.85
N ARG A 180 -5.52 -10.37 12.47
CA ARG A 180 -4.95 -9.11 11.99
C ARG A 180 -3.45 -9.14 12.12
N ARG A 181 -2.73 -8.93 11.03
CA ARG A 181 -1.27 -8.89 11.01
C ARG A 181 -0.80 -7.57 10.43
N ARG A 182 0.28 -7.04 11.01
CA ARG A 182 0.96 -5.89 10.44
C ARG A 182 1.50 -6.27 9.06
N PHE A 183 1.11 -5.53 8.03
CA PHE A 183 1.60 -5.74 6.68
C PHE A 183 1.92 -4.40 6.00
N SER A 184 3.15 -4.25 5.60
CA SER A 184 3.62 -3.10 4.83
C SER A 184 4.23 -3.60 3.52
N LYS A 185 3.59 -3.32 2.39
CA LYS A 185 4.14 -3.66 1.07
C LYS A 185 5.53 -3.06 0.86
N PHE A 186 5.78 -1.85 1.37
CA PHE A 186 7.08 -1.20 1.32
C PHE A 186 8.14 -2.00 2.08
N SER A 187 7.89 -2.28 3.36
CA SER A 187 8.86 -3.01 4.20
C SER A 187 9.12 -4.42 3.66
N ARG A 188 8.06 -5.12 3.23
CA ARG A 188 8.19 -6.43 2.58
C ARG A 188 9.06 -6.36 1.32
N ALA A 189 8.87 -5.33 0.50
CA ALA A 189 9.67 -5.13 -0.70
C ALA A 189 11.16 -4.93 -0.38
N ILE A 190 11.49 -4.07 0.59
CA ILE A 190 12.88 -3.83 1.02
C ILE A 190 13.54 -5.12 1.49
N ILE A 191 12.83 -5.92 2.32
CA ILE A 191 13.35 -7.20 2.84
C ILE A 191 13.52 -8.22 1.71
N GLN A 192 12.49 -8.45 0.91
CA GLN A 192 12.51 -9.51 -0.11
C GLN A 192 13.42 -9.21 -1.31
N THR A 193 13.77 -7.95 -1.53
CA THR A 193 14.74 -7.56 -2.57
C THR A 193 16.17 -7.45 -2.04
N GLY A 194 16.43 -7.79 -0.78
CA GLY A 194 17.77 -7.80 -0.19
C GLY A 194 18.40 -6.42 -0.05
N ILE A 195 17.61 -5.34 0.03
CA ILE A 195 18.13 -3.98 0.24
C ILE A 195 18.49 -3.74 1.70
N ALA A 196 17.74 -4.34 2.63
CA ALA A 196 18.05 -4.35 4.05
C ALA A 196 18.63 -5.73 4.43
N MET A 197 19.90 -5.90 4.19
CA MET A 197 20.74 -6.95 4.77
C MET A 197 21.86 -6.30 5.56
#